data_5e6b906ca5bad7b052c8e5c6e24ad71e
#
_entry.id   5e6b906ca5bad7b052c8e5c6e24ad71e
#
_cell.length_a   1.000
_cell.length_b   1.000
_cell.length_c   1.000
_cell.angle_alpha   90.00
_cell.angle_beta   90.00
_cell.angle_gamma   90.00
#
_symmetry.space_group_name_H-M   'P 1'
#
loop_
_entity.id
_entity.type
_entity.pdbx_description
1 polymer ?
#
loop_
_entity_poly.entity_id
_entity_poly.type
_entity_poly.pdbx_seq_one_letter_code
_entity_poly.pdbx_strand_id
1 'polypeptide(L)'
;MLIHDYLEYWALRDPDQVLITDGTQSLSRAEFTSRSRRIAQLLTDLLEPGTRFAIIGKNSFDYLACYFAASMSGTVPVPINYRLAPREWRFIIDDADAELVIADIEFAAGLDSVRDELETPRHFLGFDGAMEGWPSFDDAASTMDDARLDRHGSVDDLVYQMYTSGTTGLPKGAMISQRALVAHFAQLSTLMGVVDDPKTLTTVPMYHASGAITGINTIAQG
;
A
#
# COMPACT_ATOMS: atom_id res chain seq x y z
N MET A 1 14.15 7.89 9.93
CA MET A 1 13.40 6.62 10.09
C MET A 1 12.22 6.66 9.14
N LEU A 2 12.00 5.59 8.40
CA LEU A 2 10.94 5.41 7.42
C LEU A 2 9.97 4.34 7.95
N ILE A 3 8.76 4.25 7.40
CA ILE A 3 7.79 3.27 7.94
C ILE A 3 8.28 1.82 7.82
N HIS A 4 9.02 1.48 6.77
CA HIS A 4 9.58 0.13 6.63
C HIS A 4 10.69 -0.20 7.62
N ASP A 5 11.39 0.80 8.19
CA ASP A 5 12.41 0.56 9.21
C ASP A 5 11.81 -0.07 10.48
N TYR A 6 10.56 0.28 10.84
CA TYR A 6 9.85 -0.35 11.96
C TYR A 6 9.55 -1.81 11.69
N LEU A 7 9.05 -2.13 10.49
CA LEU A 7 8.78 -3.50 10.07
C LEU A 7 10.05 -4.36 10.11
N GLU A 8 11.14 -3.85 9.52
CA GLU A 8 12.46 -4.51 9.51
C GLU A 8 13.00 -4.73 10.92
N TYR A 9 12.87 -3.74 11.79
CA TYR A 9 13.31 -3.83 13.19
C TYR A 9 12.60 -4.96 13.93
N TRP A 10 11.28 -5.04 13.83
CA TRP A 10 10.50 -6.05 14.53
C TRP A 10 10.71 -7.45 13.96
N ALA A 11 10.89 -7.58 12.65
CA ALA A 11 11.23 -8.87 12.02
C ALA A 11 12.59 -9.41 12.47
N LEU A 12 13.56 -8.53 12.72
CA LEU A 12 14.87 -8.93 13.26
C LEU A 12 14.80 -9.31 14.75
N ARG A 13 13.95 -8.64 15.52
CA ARG A 13 13.87 -8.81 16.97
C ARG A 13 13.08 -10.06 17.37
N ASP A 14 11.99 -10.33 16.70
CA ASP A 14 11.10 -11.45 17.00
C ASP A 14 10.38 -11.91 15.71
N PRO A 15 11.10 -12.67 14.86
CA PRO A 15 10.64 -13.04 13.51
C PRO A 15 9.39 -13.92 13.52
N ASP A 16 9.22 -14.77 14.52
CA ASP A 16 8.18 -15.80 14.56
C ASP A 16 6.86 -15.30 15.16
N GLN A 17 6.85 -14.11 15.78
CA GLN A 17 5.61 -13.54 16.31
C GLN A 17 4.62 -13.25 15.19
N VAL A 18 3.35 -13.66 15.39
CA VAL A 18 2.26 -13.35 14.46
C VAL A 18 2.06 -11.84 14.41
N LEU A 19 2.16 -11.28 13.21
CA LEU A 19 2.00 -9.85 12.96
C LEU A 19 0.57 -9.51 12.53
N ILE A 20 -0.01 -10.32 11.66
CA ILE A 20 -1.31 -10.03 11.03
C ILE A 20 -2.11 -11.31 10.84
N THR A 21 -3.43 -11.23 11.02
CA THR A 21 -4.37 -12.33 10.75
C THR A 21 -5.67 -11.78 10.17
N ASP A 22 -6.31 -12.54 9.26
CA ASP A 22 -7.66 -12.26 8.75
C ASP A 22 -8.71 -13.25 9.30
N GLY A 23 -8.30 -14.11 10.25
CA GLY A 23 -9.14 -15.15 10.85
C GLY A 23 -9.09 -16.49 10.11
N THR A 24 -8.54 -16.56 8.89
CA THR A 24 -8.33 -17.79 8.13
C THR A 24 -6.86 -18.15 8.02
N GLN A 25 -6.01 -17.18 7.87
CA GLN A 25 -4.55 -17.29 7.79
C GLN A 25 -3.89 -16.21 8.66
N SER A 26 -2.64 -16.45 9.00
CA SER A 26 -1.81 -15.52 9.77
C SER A 26 -0.42 -15.46 9.16
N LEU A 27 0.21 -14.30 9.21
CA LEU A 27 1.61 -14.13 8.84
C LEU A 27 2.41 -13.66 10.07
N SER A 28 3.59 -14.25 10.24
CA SER A 28 4.57 -13.78 11.19
C SER A 28 5.24 -12.48 10.72
N ARG A 29 6.00 -11.85 11.59
CA ARG A 29 6.80 -10.66 11.26
C ARG A 29 7.77 -10.94 10.12
N ALA A 30 8.45 -12.09 10.13
CA ALA A 30 9.37 -12.49 9.07
C ALA A 30 8.64 -12.70 7.74
N GLU A 31 7.52 -13.42 7.75
CA GLU A 31 6.75 -13.72 6.54
C GLU A 31 6.16 -12.46 5.90
N PHE A 32 5.57 -11.56 6.70
CA PHE A 32 5.03 -10.30 6.19
C PHE A 32 6.14 -9.38 5.66
N THR A 33 7.31 -9.36 6.31
CA THR A 33 8.47 -8.59 5.86
C THR A 33 9.02 -9.14 4.54
N SER A 34 9.19 -10.47 4.42
CA SER A 34 9.59 -11.13 3.18
C SER A 34 8.62 -10.81 2.04
N ARG A 35 7.31 -10.90 2.30
CA ARG A 35 6.26 -10.54 1.34
C ARG A 35 6.38 -9.07 0.91
N SER A 36 6.54 -8.15 1.84
CA SER A 36 6.70 -6.72 1.55
C SER A 36 7.95 -6.42 0.71
N ARG A 37 9.06 -7.14 0.95
CA ARG A 37 10.29 -7.01 0.16
C ARG A 37 10.11 -7.52 -1.27
N ARG A 38 9.46 -8.67 -1.47
CA ARG A 38 9.14 -9.21 -2.80
C ARG A 38 8.27 -8.25 -3.60
N ILE A 39 7.25 -7.66 -2.96
CA ILE A 39 6.43 -6.63 -3.59
C ILE A 39 7.29 -5.39 -3.93
N ALA A 40 8.21 -5.00 -3.06
CA ALA A 40 9.11 -3.88 -3.32
C ALA A 40 10.02 -4.13 -4.53
N GLN A 41 10.54 -5.37 -4.69
CA GLN A 41 11.30 -5.77 -5.88
C GLN A 41 10.42 -5.68 -7.15
N LEU A 42 9.20 -6.23 -7.11
CA LEU A 42 8.25 -6.14 -8.22
C LEU A 42 7.96 -4.68 -8.61
N LEU A 43 7.73 -3.81 -7.61
CA LEU A 43 7.51 -2.39 -7.87
C LEU A 43 8.75 -1.72 -8.49
N THR A 44 9.96 -2.09 -8.08
CA THR A 44 11.21 -1.56 -8.65
C THR A 44 11.44 -2.03 -10.08
N ASP A 45 11.00 -3.23 -10.43
CA ASP A 45 11.09 -3.76 -11.81
C ASP A 45 10.11 -3.07 -12.77
N LEU A 46 8.98 -2.58 -12.25
CA LEU A 46 7.93 -1.96 -13.05
C LEU A 46 7.96 -0.43 -13.07
N LEU A 47 8.50 0.19 -12.02
CA LEU A 47 8.34 1.62 -11.74
C LEU A 47 9.64 2.26 -11.27
N GLU A 48 9.90 3.48 -11.70
CA GLU A 48 10.99 4.30 -11.15
C GLU A 48 10.60 4.89 -9.77
N PRO A 49 11.58 5.20 -8.91
CA PRO A 49 11.31 5.90 -7.65
C PRO A 49 10.56 7.22 -7.87
N GLY A 50 9.55 7.48 -7.03
CA GLY A 50 8.65 8.63 -7.14
C GLY A 50 7.43 8.38 -8.03
N THR A 51 7.43 7.32 -8.84
CA THR A 51 6.27 6.95 -9.67
C THR A 51 5.11 6.45 -8.81
N ARG A 52 3.90 6.76 -9.21
CA ARG A 52 2.68 6.39 -8.51
C ARG A 52 2.08 5.11 -9.07
N PHE A 53 1.41 4.37 -8.20
CA PHE A 53 0.58 3.22 -8.59
C PHE A 53 -0.76 3.24 -7.86
N ALA A 54 -1.83 2.98 -8.59
CA ALA A 54 -3.18 2.96 -8.05
C ALA A 54 -3.49 1.61 -7.40
N ILE A 55 -4.22 1.64 -6.28
CA ILE A 55 -4.72 0.44 -5.59
C ILE A 55 -6.24 0.55 -5.46
N ILE A 56 -6.97 -0.43 -6.04
CA ILE A 56 -8.43 -0.53 -5.96
C ILE A 56 -8.80 -1.89 -5.40
N GLY A 57 -8.98 -1.98 -4.09
CA GLY A 57 -9.20 -3.27 -3.43
C GLY A 57 -9.81 -3.16 -2.04
N LYS A 58 -10.22 -4.31 -1.52
CA LYS A 58 -10.64 -4.46 -0.13
C LYS A 58 -9.41 -4.64 0.77
N ASN A 59 -9.61 -4.56 2.07
CA ASN A 59 -8.55 -4.80 3.04
C ASN A 59 -7.98 -6.22 2.86
N SER A 60 -6.67 -6.31 2.69
CA SER A 60 -5.93 -7.58 2.59
C SER A 60 -4.52 -7.42 3.14
N PHE A 61 -3.80 -8.52 3.31
CA PHE A 61 -2.38 -8.48 3.69
C PHE A 61 -1.56 -7.76 2.63
N ASP A 62 -1.83 -8.02 1.36
CA ASP A 62 -1.13 -7.39 0.23
C ASP A 62 -1.38 -5.91 0.13
N TYR A 63 -2.62 -5.49 0.40
CA TYR A 63 -2.95 -4.08 0.45
C TYR A 63 -2.07 -3.35 1.47
N LEU A 64 -1.96 -3.91 2.69
CA LEU A 64 -1.11 -3.32 3.73
C LEU A 64 0.38 -3.44 3.38
N ALA A 65 0.81 -4.58 2.83
CA ALA A 65 2.20 -4.79 2.40
C ALA A 65 2.63 -3.80 1.32
N CYS A 66 1.73 -3.37 0.41
CA CYS A 66 2.01 -2.35 -0.60
C CYS A 66 2.48 -1.01 -0.01
N TYR A 67 1.99 -0.59 1.15
CA TYR A 67 2.49 0.64 1.81
C TYR A 67 3.96 0.51 2.25
N PHE A 68 4.33 -0.65 2.82
CA PHE A 68 5.70 -0.92 3.24
C PHE A 68 6.62 -1.12 2.03
N ALA A 69 6.15 -1.88 1.04
CA ALA A 69 6.87 -2.11 -0.20
C ALA A 69 7.14 -0.80 -0.96
N ALA A 70 6.16 0.09 -1.03
CA ALA A 70 6.32 1.41 -1.62
C ALA A 70 7.37 2.25 -0.88
N SER A 71 7.37 2.19 0.46
CA SER A 71 8.40 2.86 1.26
C SER A 71 9.81 2.29 1.01
N MET A 72 9.94 0.99 0.74
CA MET A 72 11.20 0.33 0.39
C MET A 72 11.67 0.71 -1.02
N SER A 73 10.79 0.65 -2.01
CA SER A 73 11.09 0.93 -3.43
C SER A 73 11.15 2.42 -3.76
N GLY A 74 10.51 3.27 -2.93
CA GLY A 74 10.37 4.71 -3.17
C GLY A 74 9.27 5.07 -4.14
N THR A 75 8.40 4.12 -4.48
CA THR A 75 7.19 4.39 -5.25
C THR A 75 6.07 4.94 -4.35
N VAL A 76 4.97 5.43 -4.93
CA VAL A 76 3.92 6.11 -4.17
C VAL A 76 2.56 5.45 -4.43
N PRO A 77 1.96 4.76 -3.44
CA PRO A 77 0.63 4.21 -3.59
C PRO A 77 -0.43 5.31 -3.60
N VAL A 78 -1.39 5.15 -4.51
CA VAL A 78 -2.61 5.96 -4.64
C VAL A 78 -3.80 5.06 -4.29
N PRO A 79 -4.18 4.97 -3.02
CA PRO A 79 -5.30 4.15 -2.60
C PRO A 79 -6.61 4.79 -3.05
N ILE A 80 -7.40 4.04 -3.82
CA ILE A 80 -8.65 4.52 -4.42
C ILE A 80 -9.84 3.80 -3.79
N ASN A 81 -10.87 4.55 -3.47
CA ASN A 81 -12.12 3.99 -2.95
C ASN A 81 -12.80 3.11 -4.03
N TYR A 82 -12.85 1.82 -3.78
CA TYR A 82 -13.46 0.85 -4.70
C TYR A 82 -14.98 1.04 -4.91
N ARG A 83 -15.64 1.86 -4.07
CA ARG A 83 -17.08 2.18 -4.20
C ARG A 83 -17.37 3.32 -5.16
N LEU A 84 -16.36 3.99 -5.70
CA LEU A 84 -16.51 5.01 -6.72
C LEU A 84 -16.91 4.40 -8.06
N ALA A 85 -17.48 5.21 -8.95
CA ALA A 85 -17.79 4.77 -10.30
C ALA A 85 -16.50 4.68 -11.15
N PRO A 86 -16.44 3.83 -12.20
CA PRO A 86 -15.26 3.68 -13.07
C PRO A 86 -14.69 5.00 -13.61
N ARG A 87 -15.55 5.98 -13.96
CA ARG A 87 -15.12 7.30 -14.42
C ARG A 87 -14.40 8.11 -13.34
N GLU A 88 -14.74 7.91 -12.07
CA GLU A 88 -14.07 8.55 -10.94
C GLU A 88 -12.72 7.87 -10.68
N TRP A 89 -12.63 6.54 -10.84
CA TRP A 89 -11.35 5.81 -10.79
C TRP A 89 -10.41 6.33 -11.88
N ARG A 90 -10.89 6.40 -13.12
CA ARG A 90 -10.13 6.95 -14.24
C ARG A 90 -9.57 8.32 -13.91
N PHE A 91 -10.42 9.25 -13.47
CA PHE A 91 -9.97 10.60 -13.12
C PHE A 91 -8.82 10.58 -12.09
N ILE A 92 -8.95 9.77 -11.03
CA ILE A 92 -7.93 9.70 -9.98
C ILE A 92 -6.63 9.07 -10.50
N ILE A 93 -6.73 8.03 -11.32
CA ILE A 93 -5.58 7.33 -11.89
C ILE A 93 -4.77 8.29 -12.78
N ASP A 94 -5.44 9.01 -13.69
CA ASP A 94 -4.80 9.94 -14.62
C ASP A 94 -4.29 11.20 -13.89
N ASP A 95 -5.07 11.80 -12.97
CA ASP A 95 -4.64 12.98 -12.20
C ASP A 95 -3.44 12.70 -11.28
N ALA A 96 -3.30 11.45 -10.85
CA ALA A 96 -2.16 11.01 -10.07
C ALA A 96 -0.94 10.64 -10.93
N ASP A 97 -1.04 10.60 -12.24
CA ASP A 97 -0.03 10.03 -13.15
C ASP A 97 0.37 8.60 -12.74
N ALA A 98 -0.59 7.74 -12.38
CA ALA A 98 -0.31 6.39 -11.93
C ALA A 98 0.04 5.47 -13.11
N GLU A 99 1.24 4.88 -13.12
CA GLU A 99 1.70 4.02 -14.21
C GLU A 99 1.35 2.53 -14.03
N LEU A 100 0.98 2.10 -12.83
CA LEU A 100 0.53 0.75 -12.50
C LEU A 100 -0.83 0.83 -11.81
N VAL A 101 -1.74 -0.07 -12.17
CA VAL A 101 -3.01 -0.29 -11.47
C VAL A 101 -3.01 -1.70 -10.89
N ILE A 102 -3.22 -1.81 -9.57
CA ILE A 102 -3.40 -3.07 -8.87
C ILE A 102 -4.85 -3.09 -8.35
N ALA A 103 -5.64 -4.10 -8.72
CA ALA A 103 -7.02 -4.15 -8.32
C ALA A 103 -7.47 -5.57 -7.95
N ASP A 104 -8.43 -5.71 -7.01
CA ASP A 104 -9.14 -6.96 -6.84
C ASP A 104 -9.88 -7.28 -8.15
N ILE A 105 -9.89 -8.55 -8.54
CA ILE A 105 -10.45 -9.01 -9.83
C ILE A 105 -11.94 -8.66 -9.98
N GLU A 106 -12.67 -8.58 -8.87
CA GLU A 106 -14.06 -8.14 -8.91
C GLU A 106 -14.27 -6.72 -9.46
N PHE A 107 -13.23 -5.85 -9.41
CA PHE A 107 -13.27 -4.48 -9.95
C PHE A 107 -12.69 -4.35 -11.36
N ALA A 108 -12.02 -5.39 -11.87
CA ALA A 108 -11.36 -5.38 -13.16
C ALA A 108 -12.32 -5.03 -14.32
N ALA A 109 -13.51 -5.63 -14.36
CA ALA A 109 -14.49 -5.33 -15.41
C ALA A 109 -14.92 -3.86 -15.42
N GLY A 110 -15.02 -3.22 -14.24
CA GLY A 110 -15.28 -1.78 -14.14
C GLY A 110 -14.13 -0.94 -14.69
N LEU A 111 -12.89 -1.31 -14.38
CA LEU A 111 -11.69 -0.66 -14.92
C LEU A 111 -11.55 -0.88 -16.42
N ASP A 112 -11.83 -2.08 -16.92
CA ASP A 112 -11.79 -2.39 -18.36
C ASP A 112 -12.81 -1.56 -19.15
N SER A 113 -13.95 -1.19 -18.54
CA SER A 113 -14.94 -0.32 -19.20
C SER A 113 -14.45 1.10 -19.50
N VAL A 114 -13.35 1.53 -18.86
CA VAL A 114 -12.71 2.84 -19.05
C VAL A 114 -11.24 2.73 -19.46
N ARG A 115 -10.74 1.51 -19.71
CA ARG A 115 -9.32 1.24 -19.94
C ARG A 115 -8.77 1.97 -21.15
N ASP A 116 -9.53 2.00 -22.24
CA ASP A 116 -9.14 2.68 -23.48
C ASP A 116 -9.09 4.22 -23.35
N GLU A 117 -9.66 4.73 -22.27
CA GLU A 117 -9.67 6.16 -21.94
C GLU A 117 -8.57 6.55 -20.94
N LEU A 118 -7.89 5.58 -20.32
CA LEU A 118 -6.77 5.82 -19.40
C LEU A 118 -5.53 6.26 -20.17
N GLU A 119 -4.88 7.32 -19.70
CA GLU A 119 -3.75 7.93 -20.40
C GLU A 119 -2.39 7.48 -19.82
N THR A 120 -2.32 7.17 -18.53
CA THR A 120 -1.06 6.96 -17.82
C THR A 120 -0.69 5.51 -17.53
N PRO A 121 -1.60 4.57 -17.19
CA PRO A 121 -1.21 3.23 -16.79
C PRO A 121 -0.58 2.40 -17.91
N ARG A 122 0.55 1.77 -17.60
CA ARG A 122 1.25 0.83 -18.50
C ARG A 122 1.09 -0.60 -18.05
N HIS A 123 0.80 -0.81 -16.75
CA HIS A 123 0.73 -2.11 -16.12
C HIS A 123 -0.57 -2.29 -15.35
N PHE A 124 -1.10 -3.52 -15.37
CA PHE A 124 -2.32 -3.90 -14.65
C PHE A 124 -2.09 -5.24 -13.98
N LEU A 125 -2.39 -5.37 -12.68
CA LEU A 125 -2.23 -6.60 -11.91
C LEU A 125 -3.48 -6.85 -11.04
N GLY A 126 -3.88 -8.13 -10.96
CA GLY A 126 -5.00 -8.56 -10.11
C GLY A 126 -4.53 -9.00 -8.72
N PHE A 127 -5.10 -8.47 -7.64
CA PHE A 127 -4.69 -8.80 -6.26
C PHE A 127 -5.03 -10.24 -5.85
N ASP A 128 -6.24 -10.67 -6.13
CA ASP A 128 -6.81 -11.93 -5.62
C ASP A 128 -6.96 -12.98 -6.72
N GLY A 129 -6.16 -12.89 -7.76
CA GLY A 129 -6.14 -13.83 -8.87
C GLY A 129 -5.70 -13.22 -10.19
N ALA A 130 -5.97 -13.94 -11.27
CA ALA A 130 -5.67 -13.51 -12.63
C ALA A 130 -6.90 -13.62 -13.54
N MET A 131 -6.98 -12.73 -14.51
CA MET A 131 -7.90 -12.84 -15.64
C MET A 131 -7.24 -12.26 -16.90
N GLU A 132 -7.88 -12.38 -18.05
CA GLU A 132 -7.37 -11.83 -19.30
C GLU A 132 -7.10 -10.32 -19.15
N GLY A 133 -5.88 -9.89 -19.45
CA GLY A 133 -5.43 -8.51 -19.27
C GLY A 133 -5.05 -8.10 -17.83
N TRP A 134 -5.18 -9.02 -16.86
CA TRP A 134 -4.86 -8.83 -15.45
C TRP A 134 -4.05 -10.00 -14.90
N PRO A 135 -2.73 -10.06 -15.13
CA PRO A 135 -1.85 -11.04 -14.48
C PRO A 135 -1.98 -10.99 -12.96
N SER A 136 -1.77 -12.14 -12.32
CA SER A 136 -1.81 -12.23 -10.85
C SER A 136 -0.67 -11.43 -10.21
N PHE A 137 -1.01 -10.56 -9.28
CA PHE A 137 -0.07 -9.81 -8.46
C PHE A 137 0.74 -10.76 -7.54
N ASP A 138 0.06 -11.75 -6.94
CA ASP A 138 0.69 -12.71 -6.04
C ASP A 138 1.70 -13.58 -6.78
N ASP A 139 1.34 -14.09 -7.98
CA ASP A 139 2.26 -14.87 -8.80
C ASP A 139 3.48 -14.02 -9.20
N ALA A 140 3.26 -12.77 -9.64
CA ALA A 140 4.36 -11.89 -10.00
C ALA A 140 5.28 -11.60 -8.80
N ALA A 141 4.72 -11.25 -7.64
CA ALA A 141 5.50 -10.98 -6.44
C ALA A 141 6.23 -12.22 -5.92
N SER A 142 5.62 -13.42 -6.03
CA SER A 142 6.22 -14.67 -5.56
C SER A 142 7.51 -15.07 -6.30
N THR A 143 7.69 -14.60 -7.52
CA THR A 143 8.91 -14.84 -8.31
C THR A 143 10.07 -13.93 -7.93
N MET A 144 9.81 -12.87 -7.16
CA MET A 144 10.81 -11.89 -6.76
C MET A 144 11.67 -12.40 -5.60
N ASP A 145 12.90 -11.90 -5.52
CA ASP A 145 13.76 -12.08 -4.36
C ASP A 145 13.22 -11.31 -3.15
N ASP A 146 13.42 -11.83 -1.95
CA ASP A 146 13.07 -11.14 -0.70
C ASP A 146 14.29 -10.45 -0.04
N ALA A 147 15.37 -10.29 -0.78
CA ALA A 147 16.51 -9.49 -0.33
C ALA A 147 16.12 -8.03 -0.10
N ARG A 148 16.74 -7.43 0.90
CA ARG A 148 16.57 -6.00 1.18
C ARG A 148 17.07 -5.18 -0.02
N LEU A 149 16.26 -4.24 -0.48
CA LEU A 149 16.67 -3.29 -1.51
C LEU A 149 17.80 -2.38 -0.98
N ASP A 150 18.84 -2.20 -1.79
CA ASP A 150 19.92 -1.24 -1.52
C ASP A 150 19.49 0.17 -1.97
N ARG A 151 18.49 0.71 -1.30
CA ARG A 151 17.96 2.06 -1.54
C ARG A 151 17.95 2.85 -0.24
N HIS A 152 18.54 4.03 -0.27
CA HIS A 152 18.45 5.01 0.80
C HIS A 152 17.24 5.93 0.55
N GLY A 153 16.12 5.64 1.21
CA GLY A 153 14.94 6.50 1.18
C GLY A 153 15.13 7.80 1.96
N SER A 154 14.32 8.81 1.62
CA SER A 154 14.28 10.10 2.30
C SER A 154 13.07 10.20 3.22
N VAL A 155 13.22 10.92 4.34
CA VAL A 155 12.07 11.27 5.20
C VAL A 155 11.05 12.18 4.50
N ASP A 156 11.44 12.79 3.40
CA ASP A 156 10.58 13.63 2.57
C ASP A 156 9.91 12.84 1.43
N ASP A 157 10.27 11.55 1.22
CA ASP A 157 9.56 10.64 0.32
C ASP A 157 8.11 10.50 0.77
N LEU A 158 7.20 10.31 -0.20
CA LEU A 158 5.79 10.13 0.08
C LEU A 158 5.50 8.71 0.60
N VAL A 159 4.60 8.61 1.56
CA VAL A 159 4.03 7.32 2.00
C VAL A 159 2.85 6.94 1.12
N TYR A 160 2.02 7.93 0.77
CA TYR A 160 0.87 7.77 -0.12
C TYR A 160 0.35 9.11 -0.62
N GLN A 161 -0.46 9.05 -1.69
CA GLN A 161 -1.29 10.14 -2.17
C GLN A 161 -2.75 9.70 -2.13
N MET A 162 -3.54 10.26 -1.22
CA MET A 162 -4.96 9.93 -1.06
C MET A 162 -5.87 11.03 -1.58
N TYR A 163 -6.93 10.63 -2.28
CA TYR A 163 -7.89 11.57 -2.82
C TYR A 163 -9.04 11.84 -1.85
N THR A 164 -9.35 13.11 -1.70
CA THR A 164 -10.49 13.59 -0.90
C THR A 164 -11.50 14.28 -1.79
N SER A 165 -12.79 14.20 -1.43
CA SER A 165 -13.84 14.97 -2.12
C SER A 165 -13.56 16.45 -1.89
N GLY A 166 -13.08 17.14 -2.94
CA GLY A 166 -12.82 18.57 -2.88
C GLY A 166 -14.13 19.38 -2.71
N THR A 167 -14.09 20.46 -1.94
CA THR A 167 -15.21 21.41 -1.82
C THR A 167 -15.54 22.12 -3.13
N THR A 168 -14.69 21.99 -4.15
CA THR A 168 -14.77 22.66 -5.48
C THR A 168 -15.19 21.72 -6.62
N GLY A 169 -15.62 20.49 -6.32
CA GLY A 169 -16.20 19.55 -7.29
C GLY A 169 -15.28 18.38 -7.73
N LEU A 170 -13.99 18.60 -8.00
CA LEU A 170 -13.07 17.52 -8.36
C LEU A 170 -12.29 17.03 -7.13
N PRO A 171 -12.01 15.71 -7.02
CA PRO A 171 -11.16 15.16 -5.98
C PRO A 171 -9.75 15.76 -6.01
N LYS A 172 -9.11 15.86 -4.85
CA LYS A 172 -7.74 16.37 -4.71
C LYS A 172 -6.85 15.35 -4.02
N GLY A 173 -5.69 15.10 -4.58
CA GLY A 173 -4.68 14.18 -4.05
C GLY A 173 -3.87 14.82 -2.90
N ALA A 174 -4.15 14.42 -1.66
CA ALA A 174 -3.36 14.82 -0.49
C ALA A 174 -2.13 13.92 -0.37
N MET A 175 -0.95 14.51 -0.42
CA MET A 175 0.34 13.83 -0.32
C MET A 175 0.85 13.84 1.12
N ILE A 176 1.17 12.68 1.66
CA ILE A 176 1.69 12.51 3.02
C ILE A 176 3.11 11.96 2.96
N SER A 177 4.06 12.68 3.54
CA SER A 177 5.46 12.27 3.60
C SER A 177 5.75 11.29 4.76
N GLN A 178 6.85 10.56 4.65
CA GLN A 178 7.40 9.71 5.71
C GLN A 178 7.55 10.50 7.02
N ARG A 179 8.12 11.71 6.97
CA ARG A 179 8.30 12.61 8.10
C ARG A 179 6.97 12.91 8.81
N ALA A 180 5.94 13.26 8.04
CA ALA A 180 4.64 13.61 8.58
C ALA A 180 3.97 12.43 9.30
N LEU A 181 4.03 11.24 8.69
CA LEU A 181 3.43 10.03 9.27
C LEU A 181 4.18 9.55 10.51
N VAL A 182 5.51 9.52 10.49
CA VAL A 182 6.33 9.13 11.66
C VAL A 182 6.15 10.11 12.83
N ALA A 183 6.06 11.42 12.55
CA ALA A 183 5.74 12.41 13.59
C ALA A 183 4.34 12.18 14.19
N HIS A 184 3.36 11.80 13.36
CA HIS A 184 2.02 11.46 13.84
C HIS A 184 2.04 10.23 14.76
N PHE A 185 2.83 9.20 14.46
CA PHE A 185 2.98 8.01 15.33
C PHE A 185 3.55 8.39 16.69
N ALA A 186 4.56 9.26 16.73
CA ALA A 186 5.12 9.75 17.99
C ALA A 186 4.08 10.51 18.82
N GLN A 187 3.22 11.30 18.18
CA GLN A 187 2.11 12.00 18.85
C GLN A 187 1.07 11.02 19.39
N LEU A 188 0.67 10.01 18.60
CA LEU A 188 -0.27 8.98 19.05
C LEU A 188 0.27 8.21 20.25
N SER A 189 1.53 7.77 20.22
CA SER A 189 2.16 7.07 21.33
C SER A 189 2.23 7.93 22.60
N THR A 190 2.39 9.24 22.47
CA THR A 190 2.38 10.17 23.61
C THR A 190 0.99 10.33 24.20
N LEU A 191 -0.05 10.32 23.37
CA LEU A 191 -1.44 10.53 23.81
C LEU A 191 -2.07 9.25 24.38
N MET A 192 -1.81 8.11 23.73
CA MET A 192 -2.46 6.84 24.04
C MET A 192 -1.61 5.95 24.97
N GLY A 193 -0.34 6.30 25.19
CA GLY A 193 0.64 5.46 25.86
C GLY A 193 1.21 4.39 24.91
N VAL A 194 2.29 3.76 25.34
CA VAL A 194 2.84 2.56 24.68
C VAL A 194 2.11 1.36 25.27
N VAL A 195 1.51 0.56 24.41
CA VAL A 195 0.82 -0.68 24.80
C VAL A 195 1.74 -1.84 24.49
N ASP A 196 2.01 -2.67 25.47
CA ASP A 196 2.74 -3.92 25.25
C ASP A 196 1.85 -4.91 24.46
N ASP A 197 2.36 -5.47 23.37
CA ASP A 197 1.66 -6.40 22.46
C ASP A 197 0.30 -5.84 21.97
N PRO A 198 0.30 -4.71 21.23
CA PRO A 198 -0.94 -4.08 20.80
C PRO A 198 -1.68 -4.97 19.78
N LYS A 199 -2.97 -5.23 20.03
CA LYS A 199 -3.85 -5.94 19.08
C LYS A 199 -4.90 -4.99 18.55
N THR A 200 -4.88 -4.79 17.23
CA THR A 200 -5.77 -3.84 16.57
C THR A 200 -6.64 -4.55 15.55
N LEU A 201 -7.96 -4.34 15.66
CA LEU A 201 -8.92 -4.78 14.64
C LEU A 201 -9.11 -3.66 13.61
N THR A 202 -8.63 -3.86 12.38
CA THR A 202 -8.78 -2.90 11.30
C THR A 202 -10.07 -3.17 10.52
N THR A 203 -11.15 -2.48 10.88
CA THR A 203 -12.45 -2.57 10.18
C THR A 203 -12.66 -1.44 9.17
N VAL A 204 -11.88 -0.38 9.28
CA VAL A 204 -11.95 0.77 8.36
C VAL A 204 -11.21 0.42 7.08
N PRO A 205 -11.77 0.77 5.89
CA PRO A 205 -11.08 0.51 4.63
C PRO A 205 -9.70 1.18 4.56
N MET A 206 -8.70 0.43 4.08
CA MET A 206 -7.32 0.91 3.97
C MET A 206 -7.11 1.97 2.88
N TYR A 207 -8.08 2.18 1.99
CA TYR A 207 -8.06 3.32 1.08
C TYR A 207 -8.38 4.65 1.78
N HIS A 208 -8.86 4.65 3.03
CA HIS A 208 -8.98 5.84 3.87
C HIS A 208 -7.76 6.01 4.77
N ALA A 209 -7.39 7.27 5.02
CA ALA A 209 -6.26 7.62 5.87
C ALA A 209 -6.31 6.92 7.25
N SER A 210 -7.48 6.86 7.89
CA SER A 210 -7.64 6.20 9.19
C SER A 210 -7.34 4.70 9.12
N GLY A 211 -7.77 3.99 8.08
CA GLY A 211 -7.47 2.56 7.90
C GLY A 211 -5.99 2.31 7.65
N ALA A 212 -5.38 3.06 6.71
CA ALA A 212 -3.96 2.97 6.41
C ALA A 212 -3.09 3.32 7.64
N ILE A 213 -3.36 4.46 8.27
CA ILE A 213 -2.59 4.93 9.45
C ILE A 213 -2.69 3.92 10.59
N THR A 214 -3.89 3.38 10.87
CA THR A 214 -4.07 2.37 11.92
C THR A 214 -3.25 1.12 11.63
N GLY A 215 -3.32 0.57 10.42
CA GLY A 215 -2.56 -0.62 10.04
C GLY A 215 -1.05 -0.41 10.14
N ILE A 216 -0.53 0.67 9.56
CA ILE A 216 0.90 0.98 9.57
C ILE A 216 1.38 1.28 11.01
N ASN A 217 0.61 2.06 11.80
CA ASN A 217 0.98 2.40 13.17
C ASN A 217 1.02 1.17 14.09
N THR A 218 0.08 0.22 13.94
CA THR A 218 0.08 -1.01 14.73
C THR A 218 1.37 -1.80 14.48
N ILE A 219 1.79 -1.94 13.22
CA ILE A 219 3.07 -2.58 12.88
C ILE A 219 4.27 -1.79 13.43
N ALA A 220 4.21 -0.45 13.40
CA ALA A 220 5.29 0.38 13.93
C ALA A 220 5.45 0.24 15.46
N GLN A 221 4.40 -0.06 16.18
CA GLN A 221 4.45 -0.28 17.64
C GLN A 221 4.93 -1.70 18.03
N GLY A 222 4.85 -2.67 17.13
CA GLY A 222 5.27 -4.07 17.33
C GLY A 222 4.16 -4.94 17.85
#